data_977631c48976c2bfe80c0d8c2b2c2140
#
_entry.id   977631c48976c2bfe80c0d8c2b2c2140
#
_cell.length_a   1.000
_cell.length_b   1.000
_cell.length_c   1.000
_cell.angle_alpha   90.00
_cell.angle_beta   90.00
_cell.angle_gamma   90.00
#
_symmetry.space_group_name_H-M   'P 1'
#
loop_
_entity.id
_entity.type
_entity.pdbx_description
1 polymer ?
#
loop_
_entity_poly.entity_id
_entity_poly.type
_entity_poly.pdbx_seq_one_letter_code
_entity_poly.pdbx_strand_id
1 'polypeptide(L)'
;LPILKGEKITSDNTEVVEVGGYNLPSNVAHSLSDVEGLYVTADLAEGDYILTSKVSSVPVSSDVALNDIPSGKVAISMTVKTLASGLSDKLQPNDIIRIYHFLETAKEVPELRFVKVLSVTDSDGVNVDNTKEPTEDEERQQSATITVLATPEQARIITEMENDGVAHVALISRNNDQLAEELLAAQDKTLQEIYFPETLTEDGETAEGSEPMAEDGSAGPDSDTETPPAGTSQPAE
;
A
#
# COMPACT_ATOMS: atom_id res chain seq x y z
N LEU A 1 -8.46 30.90 5.63
CA LEU A 1 -8.07 29.82 6.55
C LEU A 1 -7.05 28.91 5.90
N PRO A 2 -6.11 28.30 6.66
CA PRO A 2 -5.23 27.27 6.10
C PRO A 2 -6.07 26.06 5.63
N ILE A 3 -5.62 25.37 4.57
CA ILE A 3 -6.26 24.17 4.03
C ILE A 3 -5.21 23.06 4.04
N LEU A 4 -5.46 21.99 4.78
CA LEU A 4 -4.52 20.86 4.89
C LEU A 4 -4.63 19.93 3.67
N LYS A 5 -3.54 19.25 3.35
CA LYS A 5 -3.50 18.23 2.31
C LYS A 5 -4.64 17.21 2.48
N GLY A 6 -5.39 16.98 1.42
CA GLY A 6 -6.54 16.08 1.42
C GLY A 6 -7.86 16.73 1.79
N GLU A 7 -7.86 17.97 2.30
CA GLU A 7 -9.09 18.70 2.54
C GLU A 7 -9.73 19.18 1.24
N LYS A 8 -11.05 19.32 1.30
CA LYS A 8 -11.85 19.77 0.19
C LYS A 8 -11.92 21.30 0.14
N ILE A 9 -11.76 21.87 -1.04
CA ILE A 9 -11.94 23.30 -1.28
C ILE A 9 -13.43 23.62 -1.28
N THR A 10 -13.79 24.61 -0.47
CA THR A 10 -15.17 25.10 -0.31
C THR A 10 -15.19 26.61 -0.29
N SER A 11 -16.38 27.21 -0.41
CA SER A 11 -16.58 28.66 -0.23
C SER A 11 -16.25 29.16 1.18
N ASP A 12 -16.20 28.26 2.19
CA ASP A 12 -15.96 28.64 3.58
C ASP A 12 -14.46 28.76 3.91
N ASN A 13 -13.60 28.04 3.17
CA ASN A 13 -12.15 28.04 3.40
C ASN A 13 -11.35 28.80 2.32
N THR A 14 -12.05 29.41 1.35
CA THR A 14 -11.44 30.17 0.24
C THR A 14 -12.11 31.53 0.03
N GLU A 15 -11.35 32.45 -0.53
CA GLU A 15 -11.84 33.78 -0.90
C GLU A 15 -11.34 34.14 -2.29
N VAL A 16 -12.22 34.75 -3.11
CA VAL A 16 -11.83 35.30 -4.41
C VAL A 16 -11.39 36.73 -4.23
N VAL A 17 -10.14 37.02 -4.55
CA VAL A 17 -9.55 38.36 -4.44
C VAL A 17 -9.09 38.89 -5.77
N GLU A 18 -9.24 40.19 -6.00
CA GLU A 18 -8.76 40.85 -7.20
C GLU A 18 -7.29 41.25 -7.01
N VAL A 19 -6.40 40.72 -7.85
CA VAL A 19 -4.97 40.97 -7.77
C VAL A 19 -4.40 41.41 -9.11
N GLY A 20 -3.27 42.13 -9.07
CA GLY A 20 -2.56 42.51 -10.27
C GLY A 20 -1.95 41.30 -10.99
N GLY A 21 -2.10 41.25 -12.32
CA GLY A 21 -1.65 40.10 -13.13
C GLY A 21 -0.12 39.97 -13.31
N TYR A 22 0.69 40.86 -12.71
CA TYR A 22 2.15 40.82 -12.83
C TYR A 22 2.75 39.79 -11.90
N ASN A 23 3.55 38.87 -12.44
CA ASN A 23 4.19 37.76 -11.71
C ASN A 23 3.23 36.71 -11.09
N LEU A 24 1.97 36.66 -11.50
CA LEU A 24 1.10 35.56 -11.12
C LEU A 24 1.54 34.28 -11.84
N PRO A 25 1.56 33.13 -11.15
CA PRO A 25 1.72 31.82 -11.80
C PRO A 25 0.62 31.60 -12.86
N SER A 26 0.99 31.09 -14.02
CA SER A 26 0.03 30.86 -15.12
C SER A 26 -1.08 29.84 -14.82
N ASN A 27 -0.89 29.05 -13.76
CA ASN A 27 -1.80 28.00 -13.32
C ASN A 27 -2.55 28.35 -12.03
N VAL A 28 -2.68 29.64 -11.69
CA VAL A 28 -3.56 30.09 -10.60
C VAL A 28 -5.01 29.86 -11.00
N ALA A 29 -5.83 29.37 -10.09
CA ALA A 29 -7.27 29.29 -10.27
C ALA A 29 -7.87 30.71 -10.40
N HIS A 30 -8.68 30.94 -11.41
CA HIS A 30 -9.25 32.27 -11.69
C HIS A 30 -10.65 32.46 -11.10
N SER A 31 -11.32 31.36 -10.75
CA SER A 31 -12.64 31.40 -10.13
C SER A 31 -12.79 30.27 -9.12
N LEU A 32 -13.69 30.45 -8.17
CA LEU A 32 -14.02 29.39 -7.21
C LEU A 32 -14.54 28.13 -7.92
N SER A 33 -15.30 28.30 -8.98
CA SER A 33 -15.87 27.18 -9.77
C SER A 33 -14.81 26.28 -10.42
N ASP A 34 -13.58 26.78 -10.61
CA ASP A 34 -12.49 25.97 -11.18
C ASP A 34 -11.94 24.94 -10.19
N VAL A 35 -12.13 25.18 -8.89
CA VAL A 35 -11.49 24.40 -7.81
C VAL A 35 -12.45 23.96 -6.72
N GLU A 36 -13.66 24.50 -6.66
CA GLU A 36 -14.66 24.12 -5.66
C GLU A 36 -15.01 22.63 -5.75
N GLY A 37 -14.97 21.98 -4.59
CA GLY A 37 -15.20 20.55 -4.51
C GLY A 37 -14.00 19.67 -4.83
N LEU A 38 -12.88 20.23 -5.29
CA LEU A 38 -11.61 19.53 -5.45
C LEU A 38 -10.87 19.43 -4.11
N TYR A 39 -9.90 18.53 -4.04
CA TYR A 39 -9.08 18.27 -2.86
C TYR A 39 -7.69 18.84 -3.06
N VAL A 40 -7.10 19.48 -2.04
CA VAL A 40 -5.72 19.97 -2.12
C VAL A 40 -4.72 18.84 -1.98
N THR A 41 -3.68 18.87 -2.82
CA THR A 41 -2.62 17.84 -2.86
C THR A 41 -1.41 18.17 -1.96
N ALA A 42 -1.41 19.38 -1.38
CA ALA A 42 -0.38 19.86 -0.44
C ALA A 42 -1.02 20.87 0.51
N ASP A 43 -0.44 21.04 1.70
CA ASP A 43 -0.89 22.06 2.65
C ASP A 43 -0.80 23.48 2.02
N LEU A 44 -1.83 24.27 2.21
CA LEU A 44 -1.93 25.66 1.80
C LEU A 44 -2.07 26.52 3.05
N ALA A 45 -1.19 27.52 3.19
CA ALA A 45 -1.28 28.50 4.25
C ALA A 45 -2.33 29.55 3.91
N GLU A 46 -2.78 30.28 4.92
CA GLU A 46 -3.67 31.44 4.71
C GLU A 46 -2.96 32.49 3.86
N GLY A 47 -3.62 32.89 2.76
CA GLY A 47 -3.07 33.83 1.78
C GLY A 47 -2.35 33.17 0.60
N ASP A 48 -2.19 31.86 0.59
CA ASP A 48 -1.64 31.15 -0.57
C ASP A 48 -2.63 31.18 -1.75
N TYR A 49 -2.09 31.33 -2.98
CA TYR A 49 -2.87 31.16 -4.19
C TYR A 49 -3.13 29.68 -4.45
N ILE A 50 -4.36 29.35 -4.82
CA ILE A 50 -4.72 27.99 -5.25
C ILE A 50 -4.22 27.77 -6.67
N LEU A 51 -3.31 26.85 -6.86
CA LEU A 51 -2.80 26.45 -8.18
C LEU A 51 -3.56 25.21 -8.67
N THR A 52 -3.94 25.20 -9.95
CA THR A 52 -4.62 24.04 -10.57
C THR A 52 -3.76 22.77 -10.57
N SER A 53 -2.42 22.91 -10.46
CA SER A 53 -1.50 21.78 -10.28
C SER A 53 -1.47 21.20 -8.87
N LYS A 54 -2.06 21.89 -7.89
CA LYS A 54 -2.12 21.47 -6.48
C LYS A 54 -3.51 21.01 -6.04
N VAL A 55 -4.39 20.69 -6.98
CA VAL A 55 -5.74 20.20 -6.69
C VAL A 55 -6.02 18.91 -7.45
N SER A 56 -6.90 18.07 -6.92
CA SER A 56 -7.30 16.78 -7.46
C SER A 56 -8.81 16.61 -7.38
N SER A 57 -9.43 16.03 -8.41
CA SER A 57 -10.84 15.64 -8.37
C SER A 57 -11.10 14.37 -7.56
N VAL A 58 -10.04 13.61 -7.29
CA VAL A 58 -10.08 12.42 -6.43
C VAL A 58 -9.62 12.83 -5.05
N PRO A 59 -10.29 12.38 -3.97
CA PRO A 59 -9.79 12.58 -2.61
C PRO A 59 -8.31 12.18 -2.57
N VAL A 60 -7.46 13.11 -2.15
CA VAL A 60 -6.08 12.78 -1.82
C VAL A 60 -6.18 12.01 -0.51
N SER A 61 -6.48 10.72 -0.61
CA SER A 61 -6.36 9.84 0.53
C SER A 61 -4.91 9.92 0.99
N SER A 62 -4.70 9.92 2.27
CA SER A 62 -3.41 9.70 2.89
C SER A 62 -2.71 8.43 2.35
N ASP A 63 -3.45 7.61 1.62
CA ASP A 63 -3.04 6.34 1.04
C ASP A 63 -2.67 6.45 -0.45
N VAL A 64 -2.03 7.53 -0.86
CA VAL A 64 -1.49 7.68 -2.24
C VAL A 64 -0.65 6.45 -2.62
N ALA A 65 0.05 5.88 -1.65
CA ALA A 65 0.85 4.67 -1.85
C ALA A 65 0.03 3.42 -2.19
N LEU A 66 -1.28 3.39 -1.88
CA LEU A 66 -2.17 2.29 -2.23
C LEU A 66 -2.77 2.41 -3.63
N ASN A 67 -2.67 3.58 -4.26
CA ASN A 67 -3.22 3.82 -5.59
C ASN A 67 -2.33 3.27 -6.72
N ASP A 68 -1.06 2.99 -6.43
CA ASP A 68 -0.07 2.56 -7.43
C ASP A 68 0.70 1.33 -6.94
N ILE A 69 -0.04 0.22 -6.76
CA ILE A 69 0.57 -1.06 -6.39
C ILE A 69 1.06 -1.75 -7.66
N PRO A 70 2.35 -2.05 -7.78
CA PRO A 70 2.91 -2.71 -8.95
C PRO A 70 2.27 -4.08 -9.19
N SER A 71 2.19 -4.49 -10.47
CA SER A 71 1.72 -5.82 -10.84
C SER A 71 2.51 -6.92 -10.12
N GLY A 72 1.82 -7.92 -9.61
CA GLY A 72 2.43 -9.02 -8.85
C GLY A 72 2.78 -8.68 -7.38
N LYS A 73 2.51 -7.46 -6.92
CA LYS A 73 2.64 -7.07 -5.52
C LYS A 73 1.26 -6.84 -4.89
N VAL A 74 1.22 -6.84 -3.58
CA VAL A 74 0.04 -6.58 -2.76
C VAL A 74 0.41 -5.63 -1.61
N ALA A 75 -0.56 -4.84 -1.14
CA ALA A 75 -0.44 -4.13 0.13
C ALA A 75 -1.02 -5.02 1.24
N ILE A 76 -0.26 -5.20 2.31
CA ILE A 76 -0.71 -5.95 3.48
C ILE A 76 -0.35 -5.19 4.75
N SER A 77 -1.27 -5.19 5.70
CA SER A 77 -1.08 -4.55 6.99
C SER A 77 -0.70 -5.56 8.06
N MET A 78 0.12 -5.12 9.00
CA MET A 78 0.49 -5.88 10.19
C MET A 78 0.47 -5.00 11.44
N THR A 79 0.13 -5.59 12.56
CA THR A 79 0.00 -4.89 13.84
C THR A 79 1.35 -4.69 14.51
N VAL A 80 1.58 -3.49 15.03
CA VAL A 80 2.71 -3.16 15.90
C VAL A 80 2.24 -3.28 17.35
N LYS A 81 2.59 -4.38 18.00
CA LYS A 81 2.06 -4.71 19.35
C LYS A 81 2.67 -3.86 20.47
N THR A 82 3.86 -3.35 20.30
CA THR A 82 4.56 -2.52 21.31
C THR A 82 5.38 -1.42 20.62
N LEU A 83 5.66 -0.34 21.34
CA LEU A 83 6.54 0.74 20.88
C LEU A 83 7.89 0.21 20.40
N ALA A 84 8.48 -0.74 21.13
CA ALA A 84 9.78 -1.32 20.77
C ALA A 84 9.71 -2.14 19.47
N SER A 85 8.60 -2.83 19.20
CA SER A 85 8.43 -3.63 17.98
C SER A 85 8.22 -2.79 16.73
N GLY A 86 7.75 -1.52 16.88
CA GLY A 86 7.50 -0.57 15.80
C GLY A 86 8.48 0.59 15.75
N LEU A 87 9.71 0.43 16.22
CA LEU A 87 10.74 1.47 16.23
C LEU A 87 10.33 2.75 16.98
N SER A 88 9.56 2.60 18.06
CA SER A 88 9.09 3.69 18.92
C SER A 88 8.37 4.81 18.15
N ASP A 89 7.44 4.43 17.28
CA ASP A 89 6.63 5.34 16.46
C ASP A 89 7.46 6.24 15.52
N LYS A 90 8.57 5.72 15.01
CA LYS A 90 9.44 6.47 14.12
C LYS A 90 9.43 5.97 12.68
N LEU A 91 8.64 4.95 12.36
CA LEU A 91 8.51 4.47 10.99
C LEU A 91 7.80 5.50 10.13
N GLN A 92 8.19 5.56 8.86
CA GLN A 92 7.65 6.50 7.87
C GLN A 92 7.33 5.76 6.57
N PRO A 93 6.41 6.27 5.76
CA PRO A 93 6.24 5.81 4.39
C PRO A 93 7.56 5.88 3.62
N ASN A 94 7.80 4.91 2.74
CA ASN A 94 9.02 4.69 1.96
C ASN A 94 10.23 4.16 2.75
N ASP A 95 10.12 3.91 4.05
CA ASP A 95 11.17 3.17 4.77
C ASP A 95 11.35 1.76 4.20
N ILE A 96 12.58 1.30 4.12
CA ILE A 96 12.89 -0.11 3.91
C ILE A 96 13.19 -0.72 5.28
N ILE A 97 12.40 -1.73 5.61
CA ILE A 97 12.43 -2.39 6.90
C ILE A 97 12.77 -3.87 6.75
N ARG A 98 13.24 -4.46 7.84
CA ARG A 98 13.33 -5.90 8.02
C ARG A 98 12.35 -6.33 9.10
N ILE A 99 11.66 -7.45 8.87
CA ILE A 99 10.71 -8.01 9.81
C ILE A 99 11.28 -9.28 10.38
N TYR A 100 11.35 -9.35 11.71
CA TYR A 100 11.73 -10.54 12.47
C TYR A 100 10.50 -11.17 13.08
N HIS A 101 10.45 -12.47 13.08
CA HIS A 101 9.40 -13.23 13.75
C HIS A 101 9.88 -13.69 15.13
N PHE A 102 9.14 -13.32 16.16
CA PHE A 102 9.40 -13.75 17.52
C PHE A 102 8.28 -14.67 18.02
N LEU A 103 8.64 -15.94 18.27
CA LEU A 103 7.80 -16.91 18.96
C LEU A 103 8.39 -17.16 20.35
N GLU A 104 9.23 -18.16 20.50
CA GLU A 104 10.05 -18.40 21.71
C GLU A 104 11.43 -17.74 21.58
N THR A 105 11.93 -17.64 20.36
CA THR A 105 13.18 -17.00 20.00
C THR A 105 12.97 -16.11 18.75
N ALA A 106 13.77 -15.07 18.63
CA ALA A 106 13.77 -14.25 17.43
C ALA A 106 14.31 -15.03 16.23
N LYS A 107 13.56 -15.11 15.14
CA LYS A 107 13.94 -15.73 13.89
C LYS A 107 14.02 -14.69 12.79
N GLU A 108 15.09 -14.77 12.02
CA GLU A 108 15.19 -14.05 10.75
C GLU A 108 14.34 -14.79 9.71
N VAL A 109 13.55 -14.03 8.96
CA VAL A 109 12.73 -14.53 7.88
C VAL A 109 13.35 -14.04 6.57
N PRO A 110 14.00 -14.91 5.78
CA PRO A 110 14.71 -14.50 4.56
C PRO A 110 13.82 -13.77 3.58
N GLU A 111 12.54 -14.13 3.52
CA GLU A 111 11.54 -13.52 2.67
C GLU A 111 11.17 -12.09 3.09
N LEU A 112 11.48 -11.68 4.32
CA LEU A 112 11.10 -10.39 4.90
C LEU A 112 12.32 -9.53 5.29
N ARG A 113 13.45 -9.74 4.64
CA ARG A 113 14.68 -8.98 4.90
C ARG A 113 14.60 -7.54 4.47
N PHE A 114 13.92 -7.28 3.34
CA PHE A 114 13.76 -5.95 2.78
C PHE A 114 12.33 -5.78 2.28
N VAL A 115 11.56 -4.97 3.01
CA VAL A 115 10.15 -4.73 2.73
C VAL A 115 9.90 -3.22 2.80
N LYS A 116 9.16 -2.70 1.83
CA LYS A 116 8.85 -1.26 1.75
C LYS A 116 7.59 -0.92 2.54
N VAL A 117 7.67 0.07 3.41
CA VAL A 117 6.53 0.65 4.13
C VAL A 117 5.74 1.55 3.19
N LEU A 118 4.44 1.33 3.10
CA LEU A 118 3.49 2.15 2.35
C LEU A 118 2.83 3.21 3.23
N SER A 119 2.35 2.80 4.40
CA SER A 119 1.72 3.70 5.36
C SER A 119 1.90 3.21 6.80
N VAL A 120 1.72 4.14 7.74
CA VAL A 120 1.72 3.88 9.18
C VAL A 120 0.44 4.49 9.73
N THR A 121 -0.35 3.73 10.47
CA THR A 121 -1.63 4.17 11.03
C THR A 121 -1.66 3.98 12.55
N ASP A 122 -2.43 4.82 13.22
CA ASP A 122 -2.73 4.68 14.64
C ASP A 122 -3.83 3.61 14.90
N SER A 123 -4.28 3.52 16.15
CA SER A 123 -5.34 2.59 16.56
C SER A 123 -6.70 2.91 15.94
N ASP A 124 -6.92 4.14 15.51
CA ASP A 124 -8.17 4.60 14.90
C ASP A 124 -8.15 4.48 13.37
N GLY A 125 -7.04 3.99 12.81
CA GLY A 125 -6.85 3.82 11.38
C GLY A 125 -6.49 5.12 10.65
N VAL A 126 -6.09 6.15 11.40
CA VAL A 126 -5.64 7.41 10.83
C VAL A 126 -4.14 7.33 10.53
N ASN A 127 -3.73 7.82 9.37
CA ASN A 127 -2.31 7.85 9.02
C ASN A 127 -1.53 8.78 9.93
N VAL A 128 -0.46 8.24 10.49
CA VAL A 128 0.46 8.98 11.37
C VAL A 128 1.57 9.58 10.53
N ASP A 129 1.71 10.90 10.57
CA ASP A 129 2.82 11.60 9.96
C ASP A 129 3.97 11.77 10.97
N ASN A 130 4.79 10.75 11.10
CA ASN A 130 5.95 10.76 12.00
C ASN A 130 7.11 11.66 11.52
N THR A 131 6.90 12.46 10.47
CA THR A 131 7.90 13.45 10.01
C THR A 131 7.81 14.77 10.76
N LYS A 132 6.67 15.04 11.39
CA LYS A 132 6.41 16.25 12.17
C LYS A 132 6.65 16.00 13.66
N GLU A 133 7.29 16.95 14.34
CA GLU A 133 7.33 16.94 15.81
C GLU A 133 5.94 17.36 16.31
N PRO A 134 5.32 16.61 17.26
CA PRO A 134 4.04 17.00 17.83
C PRO A 134 4.16 18.36 18.52
N THR A 135 3.18 19.22 18.30
CA THR A 135 3.07 20.48 19.02
C THR A 135 2.71 20.22 20.51
N GLU A 136 2.94 21.20 21.40
CA GLU A 136 2.74 21.02 22.85
C GLU A 136 1.31 20.59 23.24
N ASP A 137 0.32 20.80 22.36
CA ASP A 137 -1.10 20.46 22.57
C ASP A 137 -1.55 19.19 21.85
N GLU A 138 -0.69 18.55 21.04
CA GLU A 138 -1.02 17.30 20.33
C GLU A 138 -0.57 16.07 21.13
N GLU A 139 -1.52 15.21 21.49
CA GLU A 139 -1.20 13.90 22.02
C GLU A 139 -0.47 13.08 20.94
N ARG A 140 0.67 12.46 21.28
CA ARG A 140 1.38 11.56 20.37
C ARG A 140 0.47 10.42 19.97
N GLN A 141 0.12 10.39 18.71
CA GLN A 141 -0.54 9.23 18.10
C GLN A 141 0.44 8.06 18.06
N GLN A 142 0.07 6.94 18.70
CA GLN A 142 0.89 5.74 18.67
C GLN A 142 0.61 4.95 17.40
N SER A 143 1.68 4.61 16.69
CA SER A 143 1.58 3.70 15.54
C SER A 143 1.08 2.33 15.98
N ALA A 144 -0.07 1.91 15.45
CA ALA A 144 -0.68 0.62 15.77
C ALA A 144 -0.52 -0.39 14.65
N THR A 145 -0.49 0.10 13.40
CA THR A 145 -0.45 -0.74 12.21
C THR A 145 0.50 -0.15 11.18
N ILE A 146 1.26 -1.01 10.52
CA ILE A 146 2.05 -0.65 9.33
C ILE A 146 1.52 -1.41 8.12
N THR A 147 1.40 -0.73 6.99
CA THR A 147 1.06 -1.34 5.71
C THR A 147 2.31 -1.39 4.84
N VAL A 148 2.60 -2.55 4.29
CA VAL A 148 3.81 -2.80 3.51
C VAL A 148 3.50 -3.31 2.12
N LEU A 149 4.42 -3.06 1.18
CA LEU A 149 4.38 -3.62 -0.16
C LEU A 149 5.05 -5.00 -0.14
N ALA A 150 4.30 -6.03 -0.53
CA ALA A 150 4.73 -7.42 -0.42
C ALA A 150 4.40 -8.21 -1.69
N THR A 151 5.08 -9.34 -1.92
CA THR A 151 4.58 -10.36 -2.85
C THR A 151 3.48 -11.20 -2.18
N PRO A 152 2.69 -11.99 -2.93
CA PRO A 152 1.72 -12.90 -2.33
C PRO A 152 2.33 -13.87 -1.32
N GLU A 153 3.55 -14.36 -1.58
CA GLU A 153 4.29 -15.26 -0.69
C GLU A 153 4.67 -14.56 0.62
N GLN A 154 5.20 -13.33 0.53
CA GLN A 154 5.50 -12.51 1.71
C GLN A 154 4.24 -12.19 2.51
N ALA A 155 3.13 -11.85 1.82
CA ALA A 155 1.85 -11.55 2.46
C ALA A 155 1.31 -12.75 3.24
N ARG A 156 1.44 -13.97 2.70
CA ARG A 156 1.07 -15.21 3.42
C ARG A 156 1.87 -15.35 4.71
N ILE A 157 3.19 -15.15 4.66
CA ILE A 157 4.04 -15.24 5.85
C ILE A 157 3.65 -14.19 6.90
N ILE A 158 3.41 -12.93 6.48
CA ILE A 158 2.98 -11.86 7.38
C ILE A 158 1.65 -12.23 8.05
N THR A 159 0.70 -12.79 7.30
CA THR A 159 -0.60 -13.24 7.83
C THR A 159 -0.42 -14.36 8.86
N GLU A 160 0.48 -15.31 8.62
CA GLU A 160 0.80 -16.37 9.58
C GLU A 160 1.42 -15.78 10.86
N MET A 161 2.34 -14.82 10.72
CA MET A 161 2.98 -14.15 11.85
C MET A 161 2.02 -13.35 12.74
N GLU A 162 0.97 -12.76 12.15
CA GLU A 162 -0.08 -12.06 12.91
C GLU A 162 -0.81 -12.99 13.88
N ASN A 163 -1.00 -14.24 13.51
CA ASN A 163 -1.68 -15.23 14.34
C ASN A 163 -0.75 -15.86 15.38
N ASP A 164 0.49 -16.17 15.03
CA ASP A 164 1.34 -17.07 15.79
C ASP A 164 2.47 -16.39 16.54
N GLY A 165 2.54 -15.06 16.57
CA GLY A 165 3.69 -14.47 17.25
C GLY A 165 3.67 -12.96 17.38
N VAL A 166 4.85 -12.40 17.49
CA VAL A 166 5.09 -10.96 17.50
C VAL A 166 6.10 -10.63 16.41
N ALA A 167 5.71 -9.69 15.56
CA ALA A 167 6.63 -9.13 14.59
C ALA A 167 7.44 -8.00 15.24
N HIS A 168 8.75 -8.02 15.02
CA HIS A 168 9.66 -6.92 15.33
C HIS A 168 10.22 -6.33 14.05
N VAL A 169 10.19 -5.02 13.96
CA VAL A 169 10.62 -4.27 12.78
C VAL A 169 11.95 -3.58 13.05
N ALA A 170 12.88 -3.69 12.11
CA ALA A 170 14.12 -2.94 12.10
C ALA A 170 14.18 -2.05 10.85
N LEU A 171 14.52 -0.78 11.00
CA LEU A 171 14.77 0.13 9.90
C LEU A 171 16.11 -0.18 9.24
N ILE A 172 16.12 -0.37 7.92
CA ILE A 172 17.32 -0.65 7.13
C ILE A 172 17.75 0.59 6.33
N SER A 173 16.79 1.25 5.66
CA SER A 173 17.09 2.44 4.85
C SER A 173 15.96 3.44 4.92
N ARG A 174 16.32 4.74 4.89
CA ARG A 174 15.41 5.88 4.80
C ARG A 174 16.03 6.95 3.94
N ASN A 175 15.20 7.62 3.11
CA ASN A 175 15.61 8.75 2.25
C ASN A 175 16.81 8.44 1.34
N ASN A 176 16.91 7.19 0.88
CA ASN A 176 17.94 6.76 -0.06
C ASN A 176 17.29 5.82 -1.11
N ASP A 177 16.76 6.42 -2.15
CA ASP A 177 15.97 5.71 -3.17
C ASP A 177 16.82 4.69 -3.92
N GLN A 178 18.09 5.02 -4.25
CA GLN A 178 18.97 4.09 -4.93
C GLN A 178 19.23 2.83 -4.08
N LEU A 179 19.56 3.01 -2.79
CA LEU A 179 19.77 1.87 -1.89
C LEU A 179 18.47 1.08 -1.70
N ALA A 180 17.32 1.76 -1.64
CA ALA A 180 16.02 1.10 -1.52
C ALA A 180 15.74 0.19 -2.73
N GLU A 181 15.98 0.66 -3.94
CA GLU A 181 15.84 -0.13 -5.17
C GLU A 181 16.79 -1.35 -5.17
N GLU A 182 18.06 -1.17 -4.82
CA GLU A 182 19.04 -2.26 -4.72
C GLU A 182 18.61 -3.33 -3.71
N LEU A 183 18.11 -2.92 -2.52
CA LEU A 183 17.66 -3.83 -1.47
C LEU A 183 16.40 -4.59 -1.88
N LEU A 184 15.44 -3.92 -2.51
CA LEU A 184 14.22 -4.56 -3.00
C LEU A 184 14.51 -5.53 -4.14
N ALA A 185 15.40 -5.19 -5.06
CA ALA A 185 15.85 -6.11 -6.11
C ALA A 185 16.56 -7.34 -5.54
N ALA A 186 17.39 -7.16 -4.50
CA ALA A 186 18.01 -8.28 -3.79
C ALA A 186 16.97 -9.17 -3.09
N GLN A 187 15.90 -8.57 -2.55
CA GLN A 187 14.79 -9.32 -1.97
C GLN A 187 14.03 -10.13 -3.01
N ASP A 188 13.71 -9.52 -4.16
CA ASP A 188 13.00 -10.19 -5.25
C ASP A 188 13.83 -11.39 -5.76
N LYS A 189 15.15 -11.24 -5.89
CA LYS A 189 16.05 -12.36 -6.23
C LYS A 189 16.00 -13.47 -5.18
N THR A 190 16.03 -13.14 -3.90
CA THR A 190 15.93 -14.14 -2.82
C THR A 190 14.60 -14.90 -2.88
N LEU A 191 13.49 -14.20 -3.14
CA LEU A 191 12.18 -14.83 -3.31
C LEU A 191 12.15 -15.76 -4.52
N GLN A 192 12.76 -15.34 -5.63
CA GLN A 192 12.88 -16.17 -6.82
C GLN A 192 13.68 -17.44 -6.56
N GLU A 193 14.80 -17.34 -5.85
CA GLU A 193 15.61 -18.51 -5.46
C GLU A 193 14.86 -19.48 -4.55
N ILE A 194 14.02 -18.97 -3.64
CA ILE A 194 13.26 -19.79 -2.68
C ILE A 194 12.06 -20.48 -3.35
N TYR A 195 11.27 -19.72 -4.13
CA TYR A 195 9.97 -20.20 -4.62
C TYR A 195 9.99 -20.67 -6.07
N PHE A 196 10.96 -20.20 -6.88
CA PHE A 196 11.04 -20.50 -8.32
C PHE A 196 12.47 -20.87 -8.74
N PRO A 197 13.11 -21.87 -8.08
CA PRO A 197 14.53 -22.20 -8.34
C PRO A 197 14.79 -22.68 -9.79
N GLU A 198 13.77 -23.23 -10.46
CA GLU A 198 13.90 -23.77 -11.82
C GLU A 198 13.89 -22.68 -12.92
N THR A 199 13.54 -21.45 -12.57
CA THR A 199 13.52 -20.33 -13.53
C THR A 199 14.85 -19.59 -13.64
N LEU A 200 15.83 -19.94 -12.80
CA LEU A 200 17.17 -19.37 -12.84
C LEU A 200 18.04 -20.18 -13.80
N THR A 201 18.44 -19.57 -14.90
CA THR A 201 19.49 -20.12 -15.76
C THR A 201 20.88 -19.82 -15.17
N GLU A 202 21.88 -20.65 -15.47
CA GLU A 202 23.24 -20.51 -14.92
C GLU A 202 23.91 -19.14 -15.18
N ASP A 203 23.36 -18.35 -16.11
CA ASP A 203 23.85 -17.00 -16.46
C ASP A 203 23.01 -15.85 -15.88
N GLY A 204 22.00 -16.12 -15.04
CA GLY A 204 21.22 -15.07 -14.36
C GLY A 204 20.23 -14.30 -15.23
N GLU A 205 19.98 -14.72 -16.47
CA GLU A 205 18.93 -14.13 -17.32
C GLU A 205 17.59 -14.85 -17.09
N THR A 206 16.57 -14.08 -16.78
CA THR A 206 15.19 -14.56 -16.67
C THR A 206 14.65 -14.98 -18.03
N ALA A 207 14.27 -16.24 -18.18
CA ALA A 207 13.52 -16.68 -19.36
C ALA A 207 12.11 -16.02 -19.34
N GLU A 208 11.83 -15.19 -20.34
CA GLU A 208 10.50 -14.64 -20.59
C GLU A 208 9.48 -15.77 -20.74
N GLY A 209 8.35 -15.57 -20.07
CA GLY A 209 7.30 -16.54 -19.86
C GLY A 209 6.73 -17.16 -21.15
N SER A 210 6.59 -18.45 -21.13
CA SER A 210 5.69 -19.19 -22.01
C SER A 210 4.27 -19.08 -21.45
N GLU A 211 3.39 -18.44 -22.20
CA GLU A 211 1.95 -18.46 -21.98
C GLU A 211 1.42 -19.91 -21.97
N PRO A 212 0.44 -20.26 -21.11
CA PRO A 212 -0.19 -21.57 -21.19
C PRO A 212 -1.09 -21.61 -22.43
N MET A 213 -0.73 -22.47 -23.39
CA MET A 213 -1.57 -22.81 -24.52
C MET A 213 -2.87 -23.42 -24.04
N ALA A 214 -3.99 -22.82 -24.44
CA ALA A 214 -5.31 -23.40 -24.34
C ALA A 214 -5.39 -24.61 -25.28
N GLU A 215 -5.61 -25.81 -24.74
CA GLU A 215 -6.01 -26.98 -25.52
C GLU A 215 -7.48 -26.84 -25.92
N ASP A 216 -7.70 -26.58 -27.19
CA ASP A 216 -8.96 -26.78 -27.90
C ASP A 216 -9.09 -28.29 -28.23
N GLY A 217 -9.99 -28.97 -27.57
CA GLY A 217 -10.34 -30.37 -27.77
C GLY A 217 -11.78 -30.54 -28.22
N SER A 218 -12.02 -30.29 -29.53
CA SER A 218 -13.25 -30.73 -30.23
C SER A 218 -13.18 -32.21 -30.57
N ALA A 219 -14.14 -33.00 -30.12
CA ALA A 219 -14.76 -34.09 -30.87
C ALA A 219 -15.91 -34.74 -30.07
N GLY A 220 -17.15 -34.61 -30.50
CA GLY A 220 -18.23 -35.57 -30.26
C GLY A 220 -18.28 -36.57 -31.43
N PRO A 221 -19.36 -37.34 -31.65
CA PRO A 221 -20.44 -37.77 -30.76
C PRO A 221 -20.61 -39.32 -30.78
N ASP A 222 -21.47 -39.92 -29.97
CA ASP A 222 -22.53 -40.90 -30.32
C ASP A 222 -23.12 -41.61 -29.09
N SER A 223 -24.40 -41.43 -28.95
CA SER A 223 -25.55 -42.39 -28.84
C SER A 223 -25.44 -43.55 -27.83
N ASP A 224 -26.33 -43.65 -26.88
CA ASP A 224 -27.58 -44.37 -26.88
C ASP A 224 -28.20 -44.48 -25.47
N THR A 225 -29.45 -44.06 -25.42
CA THR A 225 -30.64 -44.66 -24.84
C THR A 225 -30.54 -45.46 -23.51
N GLU A 226 -31.20 -45.03 -22.44
CA GLU A 226 -32.38 -45.68 -21.84
C GLU A 226 -32.89 -44.92 -20.63
N THR A 227 -34.18 -44.66 -20.65
CA THR A 227 -35.01 -44.06 -19.59
C THR A 227 -35.88 -45.17 -18.95
N PRO A 228 -36.69 -44.94 -17.91
CA PRO A 228 -36.51 -45.28 -16.49
C PRO A 228 -37.42 -46.41 -16.01
N PRO A 229 -37.67 -46.63 -14.75
CA PRO A 229 -38.90 -46.12 -14.18
C PRO A 229 -38.90 -45.70 -12.69
N ALA A 230 -39.95 -44.98 -12.42
CA ALA A 230 -40.43 -44.42 -11.19
C ALA A 230 -40.78 -45.42 -10.06
N GLY A 231 -40.92 -44.90 -8.86
CA GLY A 231 -41.57 -45.54 -7.71
C GLY A 231 -41.23 -44.82 -6.41
N THR A 232 -41.95 -43.85 -5.99
CA THR A 232 -43.09 -43.77 -5.08
C THR A 232 -42.77 -43.90 -3.58
N SER A 233 -43.20 -42.87 -2.87
CA SER A 233 -43.85 -42.81 -1.54
C SER A 233 -43.00 -42.50 -0.30
N GLN A 234 -43.31 -41.34 0.23
CA GLN A 234 -43.42 -40.93 1.64
C GLN A 234 -44.33 -41.90 2.45
N PRO A 235 -44.56 -41.77 3.81
CA PRO A 235 -44.18 -40.74 4.76
C PRO A 235 -43.86 -41.21 6.20
N ALA A 236 -43.57 -40.21 7.07
CA ALA A 236 -43.90 -40.04 8.50
C ALA A 236 -43.26 -40.97 9.57
N GLU A 237 -42.55 -40.41 10.49
CA GLU A 237 -42.88 -39.93 11.84
C GLU A 237 -41.81 -38.97 12.35
#